data_1cb86c17bb5235da96324cf45a6acd44
#
_entry.id   1cb86c17bb5235da96324cf45a6acd44
#
_cell.length_a   1.000
_cell.length_b   1.000
_cell.length_c   1.000
_cell.angle_alpha   90.00
_cell.angle_beta   90.00
_cell.angle_gamma   90.00
#
_symmetry.space_group_name_H-M   'P 1'
#
loop_
_entity.id
_entity.type
_entity.pdbx_description
1 polymer ?
#
loop_
_entity_poly.entity_id
_entity_poly.type
_entity_poly.pdbx_seq_one_letter_code
_entity_poly.pdbx_strand_id
1 'polypeptide(L)'
;MKNKFVDFKVLATSLCCSVVMGLISFAFLKCLDYAADFRSFFPLCYIFLPVAGIVTAFVYKRIGGKSSMGNNIIIESANDGEKVPKRLASLTFIFTCITHLFGGSVGREGTAVQIGGSLTSNVADYLGFKNNDRSTIVLSGISSAFGSVFGTPFAGAFFGMEVCCVGRLSAGAVIPCFACSYLANFVTQLLGFKHERYAISSIPDFDARFLFVFLIAAVCLGLIGKLFALGIKYVKLAYSKIFKNYLLAAAVGAAIVSLLIFALGLNDFEGLSTWMQGTAFKGDAKWYDMPAKYLLTVLTLGAGFQGGEVTPMFDMGASFGSWFGCVCGFDPTFFAAIGFVCVFAAAINTPITAIVLGIEVFGASAAPYFVLAVLISFIASGNTCLLYTSPSPRDCS
;
A
#
# COMPACT_ATOMS: atom_id res chain seq x y z
N MET A 1 36.19 10.12 -10.56
CA MET A 1 35.60 9.33 -9.47
C MET A 1 34.59 10.23 -8.75
N LYS A 2 33.28 10.13 -9.05
CA LYS A 2 32.27 10.85 -8.26
C LYS A 2 32.25 10.24 -6.86
N ASN A 3 32.24 11.10 -5.83
CA ASN A 3 32.26 10.73 -4.43
C ASN A 3 31.25 9.61 -4.15
N LYS A 4 31.73 8.47 -3.60
CA LYS A 4 30.93 7.33 -3.15
C LYS A 4 30.09 7.62 -1.90
N PHE A 5 30.24 8.82 -1.31
CA PHE A 5 29.54 9.23 -0.10
C PHE A 5 28.38 10.15 -0.46
N VAL A 6 27.24 9.91 0.16
CA VAL A 6 26.07 10.80 0.10
C VAL A 6 26.49 12.18 0.60
N ASP A 7 26.09 13.23 -0.12
CA ASP A 7 26.35 14.60 0.34
C ASP A 7 25.70 14.78 1.73
N PHE A 8 26.48 15.32 2.67
CA PHE A 8 26.03 15.58 4.04
C PHE A 8 24.75 16.41 4.07
N LYS A 9 24.58 17.38 3.16
CA LYS A 9 23.36 18.20 3.06
C LYS A 9 22.14 17.36 2.66
N VAL A 10 22.30 16.41 1.73
CA VAL A 10 21.24 15.50 1.31
C VAL A 10 20.80 14.63 2.49
N LEU A 11 21.77 14.02 3.20
CA LEU A 11 21.47 13.17 4.35
C LEU A 11 20.81 13.96 5.49
N ALA A 12 21.34 15.12 5.85
CA ALA A 12 20.78 15.96 6.90
C ALA A 12 19.34 16.41 6.57
N THR A 13 19.09 16.84 5.33
CA THR A 13 17.75 17.22 4.87
C THR A 13 16.78 16.02 4.95
N SER A 14 17.21 14.86 4.47
CA SER A 14 16.42 13.64 4.51
C SER A 14 16.06 13.22 5.94
N LEU A 15 17.02 13.29 6.88
CA LEU A 15 16.80 12.99 8.30
C LEU A 15 15.82 13.97 8.96
N CYS A 16 15.96 15.27 8.71
CA CYS A 16 15.00 16.26 9.21
C CYS A 16 13.58 15.98 8.68
N CYS A 17 13.43 15.69 7.39
CA CYS A 17 12.16 15.32 6.80
C CYS A 17 11.59 14.03 7.40
N SER A 18 12.44 13.04 7.75
CA SER A 18 12.00 11.78 8.32
C SER A 18 11.44 11.92 9.73
N VAL A 19 12.00 12.82 10.55
CA VAL A 19 11.41 13.16 11.86
C VAL A 19 10.01 13.73 11.68
N VAL A 20 9.86 14.71 10.77
CA VAL A 20 8.54 15.29 10.45
C VAL A 20 7.59 14.23 9.93
N MET A 21 8.07 13.30 9.06
CA MET A 21 7.24 12.21 8.55
C MET A 21 6.80 11.27 9.67
N GLY A 22 7.65 10.94 10.64
CA GLY A 22 7.29 10.13 11.80
C GLY A 22 6.16 10.77 12.64
N LEU A 23 6.21 12.11 12.85
CA LEU A 23 5.14 12.86 13.51
C LEU A 23 3.83 12.81 12.71
N ILE A 24 3.92 13.02 11.40
CA ILE A 24 2.75 12.96 10.50
C ILE A 24 2.17 11.54 10.48
N SER A 25 3.01 10.51 10.44
CA SER A 25 2.57 9.12 10.46
C SER A 25 1.82 8.78 11.74
N PHE A 26 2.33 9.21 12.90
CA PHE A 26 1.62 9.04 14.17
C PHE A 26 0.25 9.73 14.15
N ALA A 27 0.18 10.98 13.73
CA ALA A 27 -1.08 11.72 13.64
C ALA A 27 -2.06 11.05 12.67
N PHE A 28 -1.57 10.59 11.51
CA PHE A 28 -2.38 9.90 10.51
C PHE A 28 -2.96 8.59 11.03
N LEU A 29 -2.12 7.75 11.64
CA LEU A 29 -2.53 6.48 12.21
C LEU A 29 -3.58 6.68 13.32
N LYS A 30 -3.38 7.68 14.20
CA LYS A 30 -4.36 8.03 15.23
C LYS A 30 -5.68 8.54 14.65
N CYS A 31 -5.66 9.35 13.59
CA CYS A 31 -6.88 9.75 12.90
C CYS A 31 -7.64 8.56 12.30
N LEU A 32 -6.94 7.55 11.80
CA LEU A 32 -7.57 6.33 11.28
C LEU A 32 -8.15 5.46 12.41
N ASP A 33 -7.46 5.35 13.56
CA ASP A 33 -7.99 4.68 14.75
C ASP A 33 -9.30 5.36 15.19
N TYR A 34 -9.32 6.69 15.33
CA TYR A 34 -10.55 7.45 15.67
C TYR A 34 -11.66 7.28 14.61
N ALA A 35 -11.33 7.19 13.34
CA ALA A 35 -12.32 6.91 12.29
C ALA A 35 -12.93 5.51 12.44
N ALA A 36 -12.13 4.51 12.83
CA ALA A 36 -12.60 3.15 13.09
C ALA A 36 -13.49 3.10 14.34
N ASP A 37 -13.07 3.75 15.44
CA ASP A 37 -13.85 3.86 16.68
C ASP A 37 -15.19 4.56 16.40
N PHE A 38 -15.18 5.67 15.66
CA PHE A 38 -16.41 6.38 15.29
C PHE A 38 -17.39 5.48 14.53
N ARG A 39 -16.93 4.67 13.58
CA ARG A 39 -17.78 3.71 12.85
C ARG A 39 -18.37 2.65 13.78
N SER A 40 -17.63 2.20 14.79
CA SER A 40 -18.14 1.23 15.76
C SER A 40 -19.31 1.78 16.57
N PHE A 41 -19.30 3.10 16.88
CA PHE A 41 -20.43 3.78 17.55
C PHE A 41 -21.58 4.10 16.58
N PHE A 42 -21.29 4.37 15.30
CA PHE A 42 -22.26 4.74 14.28
C PHE A 42 -22.14 3.83 13.05
N PRO A 43 -22.61 2.58 13.14
CA PRO A 43 -22.42 1.58 12.06
C PRO A 43 -23.06 1.96 10.73
N LEU A 44 -23.98 2.91 10.71
CA LEU A 44 -24.66 3.38 9.49
C LEU A 44 -23.97 4.57 8.81
N CYS A 45 -22.75 4.94 9.22
CA CYS A 45 -22.07 6.10 8.61
C CYS A 45 -21.81 5.91 7.12
N TYR A 46 -21.72 4.67 6.62
CA TYR A 46 -21.54 4.41 5.18
C TYR A 46 -22.67 4.97 4.30
N ILE A 47 -23.85 5.28 4.87
CA ILE A 47 -24.94 5.96 4.16
C ILE A 47 -24.51 7.35 3.67
N PHE A 48 -23.57 7.99 4.37
CA PHE A 48 -23.02 9.29 3.99
C PHE A 48 -21.83 9.20 3.02
N LEU A 49 -21.37 7.99 2.67
CA LEU A 49 -20.27 7.79 1.71
C LEU A 49 -20.50 8.50 0.37
N PRO A 50 -21.73 8.54 -0.23
CA PRO A 50 -21.99 9.30 -1.45
C PRO A 50 -21.73 10.81 -1.29
N VAL A 51 -22.08 11.38 -0.15
CA VAL A 51 -21.83 12.80 0.14
C VAL A 51 -20.32 13.03 0.27
N ALA A 52 -19.61 12.17 1.00
CA ALA A 52 -18.16 12.22 1.13
C ALA A 52 -17.47 12.12 -0.25
N GLY A 53 -17.96 11.26 -1.13
CA GLY A 53 -17.48 11.13 -2.50
C GLY A 53 -17.65 12.39 -3.34
N ILE A 54 -18.82 13.03 -3.27
CA ILE A 54 -19.08 14.32 -3.96
C ILE A 54 -18.14 15.40 -3.44
N VAL A 55 -17.98 15.52 -2.12
CA VAL A 55 -17.08 16.51 -1.50
C VAL A 55 -15.63 16.26 -1.94
N THR A 56 -15.16 15.02 -1.87
CA THR A 56 -13.82 14.63 -2.31
C THR A 56 -13.61 15.02 -3.78
N ALA A 57 -14.51 14.59 -4.66
CA ALA A 57 -14.43 14.88 -6.08
C ALA A 57 -14.49 16.39 -6.37
N PHE A 58 -15.35 17.14 -5.68
CA PHE A 58 -15.47 18.58 -5.84
C PHE A 58 -14.17 19.31 -5.45
N VAL A 59 -13.59 18.97 -4.31
CA VAL A 59 -12.35 19.60 -3.83
C VAL A 59 -11.18 19.27 -4.78
N TYR A 60 -11.03 18.00 -5.18
CA TYR A 60 -9.98 17.62 -6.14
C TYR A 60 -10.16 18.27 -7.49
N LYS A 61 -11.39 18.47 -7.97
CA LYS A 61 -11.66 19.20 -9.21
C LYS A 61 -11.29 20.69 -9.12
N ARG A 62 -11.55 21.33 -7.97
CA ARG A 62 -11.32 22.76 -7.78
C ARG A 62 -9.88 23.12 -7.48
N ILE A 63 -9.27 22.38 -6.60
CA ILE A 63 -7.92 22.69 -6.08
C ILE A 63 -6.91 21.56 -6.23
N GLY A 64 -7.31 20.35 -6.63
CA GLY A 64 -6.40 19.19 -6.75
C GLY A 64 -5.33 19.37 -7.83
N GLY A 65 -5.72 19.74 -9.05
CA GLY A 65 -4.78 19.79 -10.17
C GLY A 65 -4.07 18.45 -10.36
N LYS A 66 -2.75 18.46 -10.51
CA LYS A 66 -1.93 17.22 -10.61
C LYS A 66 -1.98 16.33 -9.37
N SER A 67 -2.54 16.77 -8.23
CA SER A 67 -2.73 15.91 -7.04
C SER A 67 -3.63 14.69 -7.31
N SER A 68 -4.47 14.74 -8.34
CA SER A 68 -5.29 13.59 -8.77
C SER A 68 -4.49 12.42 -9.33
N MET A 69 -3.20 12.60 -9.64
CA MET A 69 -2.30 11.54 -10.11
C MET A 69 -1.86 10.61 -8.96
N GLY A 70 -2.02 11.04 -7.71
CA GLY A 70 -1.72 10.21 -6.54
C GLY A 70 -0.26 9.75 -6.48
N ASN A 71 -0.03 8.43 -6.34
CA ASN A 71 1.32 7.86 -6.29
C ASN A 71 2.13 8.08 -7.57
N ASN A 72 1.47 8.22 -8.73
CA ASN A 72 2.18 8.38 -10.01
C ASN A 72 3.00 9.67 -10.05
N ILE A 73 2.47 10.81 -9.56
CA ILE A 73 3.23 12.06 -9.54
C ILE A 73 4.45 11.98 -8.61
N ILE A 74 4.40 11.16 -7.56
CA ILE A 74 5.54 10.92 -6.66
C ILE A 74 6.64 10.13 -7.38
N ILE A 75 6.26 9.09 -8.12
CA ILE A 75 7.20 8.26 -8.90
C ILE A 75 7.84 9.10 -10.01
N GLU A 76 7.05 9.87 -10.77
CA GLU A 76 7.56 10.81 -11.77
C GLU A 76 8.47 11.88 -11.15
N SER A 77 8.15 12.34 -9.94
CA SER A 77 8.99 13.29 -9.21
C SER A 77 10.35 12.70 -8.83
N ALA A 78 10.39 11.43 -8.43
CA ALA A 78 11.62 10.75 -8.10
C ALA A 78 12.48 10.45 -9.33
N ASN A 79 11.87 10.08 -10.45
CA ASN A 79 12.56 9.69 -11.69
C ASN A 79 12.92 10.88 -12.57
N ASP A 80 11.94 11.73 -12.89
CA ASP A 80 12.04 12.76 -13.93
C ASP A 80 12.13 14.19 -13.37
N GLY A 81 12.09 14.33 -12.04
CA GLY A 81 12.14 15.64 -11.38
C GLY A 81 10.83 16.43 -11.50
N GLU A 82 9.70 15.77 -11.80
CA GLU A 82 8.40 16.44 -11.92
C GLU A 82 8.01 17.11 -10.59
N LYS A 83 7.41 18.30 -10.67
CA LYS A 83 7.02 19.06 -9.49
C LYS A 83 5.76 18.52 -8.85
N VAL A 84 5.83 18.21 -7.57
CA VAL A 84 4.69 17.75 -6.78
C VAL A 84 3.91 18.93 -6.21
N PRO A 85 2.57 18.98 -6.39
CA PRO A 85 1.75 20.03 -5.79
C PRO A 85 1.88 20.05 -4.25
N LYS A 86 2.18 21.22 -3.67
CA LYS A 86 2.35 21.38 -2.21
C LYS A 86 1.15 20.87 -1.39
N ARG A 87 -0.05 20.95 -1.95
CA ARG A 87 -1.31 20.54 -1.33
C ARG A 87 -1.57 19.03 -1.38
N LEU A 88 -0.79 18.25 -2.15
CA LEU A 88 -1.02 16.81 -2.28
C LEU A 88 -1.03 16.11 -0.92
N ALA A 89 -0.01 16.33 -0.08
CA ALA A 89 0.08 15.70 1.24
C ALA A 89 -1.16 15.97 2.10
N SER A 90 -1.59 17.23 2.20
CA SER A 90 -2.74 17.62 3.02
C SER A 90 -4.06 17.07 2.46
N LEU A 91 -4.25 17.15 1.14
CA LEU A 91 -5.46 16.62 0.49
C LEU A 91 -5.57 15.11 0.68
N THR A 92 -4.47 14.39 0.42
CA THR A 92 -4.47 12.93 0.55
C THR A 92 -4.69 12.50 2.00
N PHE A 93 -4.07 13.17 2.98
CA PHE A 93 -4.27 12.92 4.41
C PHE A 93 -5.76 13.07 4.78
N ILE A 94 -6.33 14.25 4.52
CA ILE A 94 -7.71 14.59 4.93
C ILE A 94 -8.72 13.66 4.27
N PHE A 95 -8.62 13.49 2.95
CA PHE A 95 -9.62 12.72 2.21
C PHE A 95 -9.47 11.21 2.40
N THR A 96 -8.30 10.69 2.78
CA THR A 96 -8.17 9.31 3.23
C THR A 96 -8.87 9.11 4.57
N CYS A 97 -8.68 10.03 5.53
CA CYS A 97 -9.41 9.97 6.81
C CYS A 97 -10.93 10.05 6.59
N ILE A 98 -11.41 10.92 5.68
CA ILE A 98 -12.83 11.01 5.32
C ILE A 98 -13.33 9.69 4.69
N THR A 99 -12.56 9.09 3.78
CA THR A 99 -12.91 7.80 3.18
C THR A 99 -13.07 6.72 4.25
N HIS A 100 -12.12 6.64 5.19
CA HIS A 100 -12.20 5.68 6.30
C HIS A 100 -13.37 5.98 7.24
N LEU A 101 -13.62 7.25 7.55
CA LEU A 101 -14.69 7.68 8.45
C LEU A 101 -16.08 7.23 7.96
N PHE A 102 -16.31 7.31 6.66
CA PHE A 102 -17.58 6.95 6.04
C PHE A 102 -17.59 5.55 5.40
N GLY A 103 -16.73 4.63 5.85
CA GLY A 103 -16.82 3.21 5.51
C GLY A 103 -16.26 2.82 4.13
N GLY A 104 -15.58 3.73 3.43
CA GLY A 104 -14.88 3.35 2.20
C GLY A 104 -13.77 2.33 2.46
N SER A 105 -13.76 1.23 1.72
CA SER A 105 -12.78 0.14 1.88
C SER A 105 -11.48 0.49 1.18
N VAL A 106 -10.48 0.92 1.95
CA VAL A 106 -9.15 1.34 1.45
C VAL A 106 -8.08 1.09 2.51
N GLY A 107 -6.80 1.12 2.09
CA GLY A 107 -5.64 1.04 2.96
C GLY A 107 -5.07 2.41 3.34
N ARG A 108 -3.90 2.42 3.94
CA ARG A 108 -3.20 3.60 4.48
C ARG A 108 -1.80 3.84 3.90
N GLU A 109 -1.08 2.79 3.51
CA GLU A 109 0.34 2.88 3.14
C GLU A 109 0.55 3.68 1.84
N GLY A 110 -0.28 3.47 0.81
CA GLY A 110 -0.22 4.25 -0.42
C GLY A 110 -0.45 5.75 -0.19
N THR A 111 -1.34 6.09 0.75
CA THR A 111 -1.54 7.46 1.23
C THR A 111 -0.29 8.01 1.90
N ALA A 112 0.33 7.24 2.80
CA ALA A 112 1.55 7.63 3.49
C ALA A 112 2.69 7.92 2.50
N VAL A 113 2.85 7.08 1.48
CA VAL A 113 3.84 7.27 0.40
C VAL A 113 3.62 8.60 -0.33
N GLN A 114 2.37 8.96 -0.64
CA GLN A 114 2.05 10.25 -1.24
C GLN A 114 2.42 11.42 -0.31
N ILE A 115 2.16 11.29 0.99
CA ILE A 115 2.47 12.32 1.99
C ILE A 115 4.00 12.48 2.10
N GLY A 116 4.74 11.39 2.31
CA GLY A 116 6.20 11.42 2.47
C GLY A 116 6.94 11.90 1.22
N GLY A 117 6.56 11.36 0.06
CA GLY A 117 7.13 11.80 -1.21
C GLY A 117 6.81 13.25 -1.55
N SER A 118 5.59 13.73 -1.23
CA SER A 118 5.21 15.14 -1.42
C SER A 118 5.99 16.07 -0.48
N LEU A 119 6.10 15.71 0.80
CA LEU A 119 6.87 16.47 1.77
C LEU A 119 8.32 16.66 1.31
N THR A 120 8.99 15.56 1.01
CA THR A 120 10.42 15.56 0.65
C THR A 120 10.68 16.19 -0.71
N SER A 121 9.82 15.96 -1.70
CA SER A 121 9.92 16.63 -3.00
C SER A 121 9.84 18.16 -2.87
N ASN A 122 8.84 18.65 -2.11
CA ASN A 122 8.67 20.11 -1.93
C ASN A 122 9.83 20.74 -1.12
N VAL A 123 10.38 20.04 -0.12
CA VAL A 123 11.56 20.49 0.63
C VAL A 123 12.79 20.50 -0.26
N ALA A 124 13.01 19.46 -1.06
CA ALA A 124 14.12 19.40 -2.00
C ALA A 124 14.07 20.54 -3.04
N ASP A 125 12.89 20.82 -3.58
CA ASP A 125 12.69 21.94 -4.51
C ASP A 125 12.92 23.30 -3.84
N TYR A 126 12.46 23.49 -2.61
CA TYR A 126 12.65 24.72 -1.84
C TYR A 126 14.13 24.99 -1.54
N LEU A 127 14.90 23.94 -1.20
CA LEU A 127 16.33 24.03 -0.92
C LEU A 127 17.21 24.01 -2.17
N GLY A 128 16.60 23.87 -3.37
CA GLY A 128 17.31 23.95 -4.65
C GLY A 128 18.08 22.69 -5.03
N PHE A 129 17.78 21.53 -4.43
CA PHE A 129 18.35 20.25 -4.84
C PHE A 129 17.88 19.84 -6.24
N LYS A 130 18.76 19.21 -7.02
CA LYS A 130 18.51 18.82 -8.41
C LYS A 130 19.00 17.39 -8.67
N ASN A 131 18.52 16.81 -9.76
CA ASN A 131 18.97 15.51 -10.27
C ASN A 131 18.98 14.41 -9.17
N ASN A 132 20.08 13.67 -9.06
CA ASN A 132 20.23 12.53 -8.16
C ASN A 132 20.03 12.91 -6.67
N ASP A 133 20.44 14.09 -6.24
CA ASP A 133 20.29 14.53 -4.85
C ASP A 133 18.82 14.74 -4.50
N ARG A 134 18.06 15.37 -5.40
CA ARG A 134 16.63 15.54 -5.27
C ARG A 134 15.91 14.18 -5.27
N SER A 135 16.24 13.29 -6.22
CA SER A 135 15.70 11.93 -6.27
C SER A 135 15.97 11.18 -4.96
N THR A 136 17.19 11.21 -4.45
CA THR A 136 17.57 10.57 -3.18
C THR A 136 16.72 11.07 -1.99
N ILE A 137 16.46 12.38 -1.91
CA ILE A 137 15.61 12.95 -0.86
C ILE A 137 14.16 12.46 -1.01
N VAL A 138 13.61 12.39 -2.23
CA VAL A 138 12.25 11.89 -2.47
C VAL A 138 12.14 10.41 -2.09
N LEU A 139 13.10 9.57 -2.52
CA LEU A 139 13.13 8.14 -2.18
C LEU A 139 13.22 7.92 -0.66
N SER A 140 14.01 8.73 0.06
CA SER A 140 14.09 8.65 1.53
C SER A 140 12.76 9.03 2.20
N GLY A 141 11.99 9.96 1.62
CA GLY A 141 10.65 10.30 2.08
C GLY A 141 9.64 9.18 1.90
N ILE A 142 9.68 8.50 0.75
CA ILE A 142 8.88 7.29 0.48
C ILE A 142 9.22 6.20 1.50
N SER A 143 10.52 5.94 1.72
CA SER A 143 11.01 4.96 2.71
C SER A 143 10.55 5.29 4.13
N SER A 144 10.66 6.55 4.54
CA SER A 144 10.21 7.02 5.86
C SER A 144 8.72 6.77 6.07
N ALA A 145 7.92 7.10 5.07
CA ALA A 145 6.48 6.98 5.12
C ALA A 145 6.03 5.52 5.21
N PHE A 146 6.55 4.66 4.35
CA PHE A 146 6.22 3.24 4.37
C PHE A 146 6.65 2.59 5.68
N GLY A 147 7.92 2.77 6.08
CA GLY A 147 8.47 2.16 7.29
C GLY A 147 7.78 2.61 8.57
N SER A 148 7.39 3.88 8.68
CA SER A 148 6.74 4.41 9.88
C SER A 148 5.25 4.07 9.98
N VAL A 149 4.51 4.03 8.85
CA VAL A 149 3.06 3.72 8.86
C VAL A 149 2.82 2.22 8.97
N PHE A 150 3.70 1.40 8.42
CA PHE A 150 3.57 -0.06 8.49
C PHE A 150 4.32 -0.69 9.68
N GLY A 151 5.34 -0.03 10.21
CA GLY A 151 6.16 -0.54 11.31
C GLY A 151 7.26 -1.51 10.86
N THR A 152 7.62 -1.47 9.58
CA THR A 152 8.65 -2.31 8.95
C THR A 152 9.71 -1.43 8.30
N PRO A 153 10.64 -0.85 9.09
CA PRO A 153 11.62 0.08 8.58
C PRO A 153 12.62 -0.54 7.61
N PHE A 154 12.91 -1.82 7.73
CA PHE A 154 13.81 -2.53 6.82
C PHE A 154 13.15 -2.66 5.42
N ALA A 155 11.94 -3.19 5.36
CA ALA A 155 11.18 -3.26 4.12
C ALA A 155 10.87 -1.87 3.54
N GLY A 156 10.59 -0.89 4.39
CA GLY A 156 10.37 0.50 3.98
C GLY A 156 11.57 1.11 3.26
N ALA A 157 12.80 0.81 3.69
CA ALA A 157 14.01 1.25 3.00
C ALA A 157 14.10 0.64 1.59
N PHE A 158 13.83 -0.65 1.44
CA PHE A 158 13.80 -1.32 0.14
C PHE A 158 12.67 -0.80 -0.74
N PHE A 159 11.48 -0.58 -0.16
CA PHE A 159 10.34 -0.06 -0.91
C PHE A 159 10.65 1.28 -1.58
N GLY A 160 11.22 2.25 -0.85
CA GLY A 160 11.58 3.53 -1.45
C GLY A 160 12.62 3.42 -2.56
N MET A 161 13.54 2.46 -2.48
CA MET A 161 14.56 2.24 -3.51
C MET A 161 14.05 1.49 -4.73
N GLU A 162 13.02 0.62 -4.58
CA GLU A 162 12.54 -0.27 -5.62
C GLU A 162 11.28 0.26 -6.33
N VAL A 163 10.40 0.99 -5.63
CA VAL A 163 9.08 1.38 -6.16
C VAL A 163 9.14 2.24 -7.42
N CYS A 164 10.18 3.03 -7.58
CA CYS A 164 10.35 3.92 -8.72
C CYS A 164 10.93 3.23 -9.96
N CYS A 165 11.56 2.06 -9.81
CA CYS A 165 12.13 1.31 -10.93
C CYS A 165 12.19 -0.17 -10.61
N VAL A 166 11.31 -0.96 -11.22
CA VAL A 166 11.19 -2.41 -10.98
C VAL A 166 12.53 -3.13 -11.15
N GLY A 167 12.93 -3.88 -10.14
CA GLY A 167 14.14 -4.70 -10.16
C GLY A 167 15.46 -3.91 -10.15
N ARG A 168 15.41 -2.59 -9.90
CA ARG A 168 16.60 -1.76 -9.72
C ARG A 168 16.57 -1.05 -8.38
N LEU A 169 17.63 -1.23 -7.61
CA LEU A 169 17.84 -0.49 -6.37
C LEU A 169 18.74 0.71 -6.63
N SER A 170 18.34 1.90 -6.16
CA SER A 170 19.16 3.10 -6.23
C SER A 170 20.30 3.00 -5.21
N ALA A 171 21.49 2.60 -5.66
CA ALA A 171 22.65 2.43 -4.78
C ALA A 171 23.03 3.71 -4.02
N GLY A 172 22.83 4.89 -4.62
CA GLY A 172 23.10 6.18 -3.96
C GLY A 172 22.11 6.53 -2.85
N ALA A 173 20.92 5.92 -2.85
CA ALA A 173 19.87 6.19 -1.87
C ALA A 173 19.87 5.21 -0.68
N VAL A 174 20.73 4.18 -0.68
CA VAL A 174 20.73 3.13 0.35
C VAL A 174 20.83 3.74 1.75
N ILE A 175 21.89 4.49 2.04
CA ILE A 175 22.10 5.08 3.37
C ILE A 175 20.94 6.01 3.77
N PRO A 176 20.51 6.99 2.95
CA PRO A 176 19.37 7.83 3.30
C PRO A 176 18.07 7.06 3.51
N CYS A 177 17.72 6.10 2.64
CA CYS A 177 16.50 5.33 2.76
C CYS A 177 16.45 4.51 4.06
N PHE A 178 17.54 3.82 4.40
CA PHE A 178 17.63 3.07 5.66
C PHE A 178 17.56 3.99 6.88
N ALA A 179 18.44 4.99 6.95
CA ALA A 179 18.49 5.90 8.09
C ALA A 179 17.15 6.59 8.33
N CYS A 180 16.51 7.06 7.25
CA CYS A 180 15.26 7.80 7.32
C CYS A 180 14.04 6.89 7.65
N SER A 181 13.99 5.67 7.12
CA SER A 181 12.93 4.71 7.42
C SER A 181 12.96 4.31 8.90
N TYR A 182 14.14 3.97 9.42
CA TYR A 182 14.31 3.65 10.83
C TYR A 182 14.02 4.83 11.76
N LEU A 183 14.50 6.03 11.41
CA LEU A 183 14.26 7.22 12.21
C LEU A 183 12.77 7.59 12.27
N ALA A 184 12.06 7.57 11.14
CA ALA A 184 10.63 7.86 11.09
C ALA A 184 9.82 6.84 11.91
N ASN A 185 10.13 5.54 11.77
CA ASN A 185 9.51 4.48 12.55
C ASN A 185 9.80 4.64 14.06
N PHE A 186 11.04 4.96 14.42
CA PHE A 186 11.41 5.24 15.82
C PHE A 186 10.60 6.38 16.41
N VAL A 187 10.44 7.50 15.67
CA VAL A 187 9.63 8.64 16.12
C VAL A 187 8.18 8.23 16.33
N THR A 188 7.58 7.46 15.40
CA THR A 188 6.20 6.99 15.51
C THR A 188 6.00 6.09 16.73
N GLN A 189 6.95 5.18 17.01
CA GLN A 189 6.91 4.30 18.18
C GLN A 189 7.16 5.07 19.49
N LEU A 190 8.06 6.05 19.49
CA LEU A 190 8.34 6.90 20.64
C LEU A 190 7.08 7.67 21.09
N LEU A 191 6.21 8.05 20.14
CA LEU A 191 4.92 8.68 20.42
C LEU A 191 3.84 7.68 20.89
N GLY A 192 4.20 6.39 21.02
CA GLY A 192 3.34 5.37 21.62
C GLY A 192 2.48 4.59 20.63
N PHE A 193 2.68 4.70 19.30
CA PHE A 193 1.96 3.87 18.35
C PHE A 193 2.59 2.46 18.31
N LYS A 194 1.74 1.43 18.46
CA LYS A 194 2.16 0.02 18.39
C LYS A 194 1.56 -0.63 17.16
N HIS A 195 2.43 -1.20 16.32
CA HIS A 195 2.00 -1.97 15.16
C HIS A 195 1.65 -3.41 15.56
N GLU A 196 0.64 -3.98 14.90
CA GLU A 196 0.29 -5.38 15.06
C GLU A 196 1.41 -6.26 14.52
N ARG A 197 1.59 -7.42 15.15
CA ARG A 197 2.59 -8.43 14.76
C ARG A 197 1.91 -9.78 14.62
N TYR A 198 2.27 -10.49 13.56
CA TYR A 198 1.77 -11.82 13.26
C TYR A 198 2.94 -12.81 13.24
N ALA A 199 2.65 -14.08 13.55
CA ALA A 199 3.65 -15.11 13.56
C ALA A 199 3.18 -16.34 12.77
N ILE A 200 4.14 -17.05 12.16
CA ILE A 200 3.93 -18.36 11.58
C ILE A 200 4.02 -19.39 12.71
N SER A 201 2.97 -20.21 12.87
CA SER A 201 2.92 -21.23 13.92
C SER A 201 3.82 -22.41 13.59
N SER A 202 3.79 -22.91 12.37
CA SER A 202 4.69 -23.97 11.91
C SER A 202 4.98 -23.83 10.41
N ILE A 203 6.16 -24.25 10.00
CA ILE A 203 6.54 -24.39 8.59
C ILE A 203 6.30 -25.85 8.22
N PRO A 204 5.49 -26.13 7.17
CA PRO A 204 5.22 -27.48 6.74
C PRO A 204 6.49 -28.24 6.33
N ASP A 205 6.51 -29.57 6.58
CA ASP A 205 7.57 -30.43 6.10
C ASP A 205 7.65 -30.43 4.58
N PHE A 206 8.87 -30.46 4.05
CA PHE A 206 9.09 -30.39 2.61
C PHE A 206 8.89 -31.79 1.98
N ASP A 207 7.73 -32.00 1.39
CA ASP A 207 7.38 -33.17 0.61
C ASP A 207 6.78 -32.80 -0.75
N ALA A 208 6.53 -33.79 -1.60
CA ALA A 208 5.99 -33.58 -2.95
C ALA A 208 4.57 -33.00 -2.92
N ARG A 209 3.75 -33.35 -1.93
CA ARG A 209 2.39 -32.83 -1.74
C ARG A 209 2.44 -31.35 -1.37
N PHE A 210 3.28 -31.00 -0.39
CA PHE A 210 3.48 -29.61 0.01
C PHE A 210 3.97 -28.77 -1.15
N LEU A 211 5.01 -29.25 -1.87
CA LEU A 211 5.56 -28.51 -3.03
C LEU A 211 4.48 -28.23 -4.07
N PHE A 212 3.67 -29.23 -4.43
CA PHE A 212 2.59 -29.06 -5.40
C PHE A 212 1.55 -28.02 -4.96
N VAL A 213 1.07 -28.11 -3.72
CA VAL A 213 0.11 -27.19 -3.15
C VAL A 213 0.70 -25.77 -3.04
N PHE A 214 1.96 -25.65 -2.63
CA PHE A 214 2.67 -24.39 -2.51
C PHE A 214 2.81 -23.68 -3.88
N LEU A 215 3.16 -24.41 -4.94
CA LEU A 215 3.27 -23.85 -6.28
C LEU A 215 1.92 -23.34 -6.79
N ILE A 216 0.85 -24.11 -6.60
CA ILE A 216 -0.51 -23.68 -6.96
C ILE A 216 -0.90 -22.42 -6.18
N ALA A 217 -0.67 -22.40 -4.87
CA ALA A 217 -0.95 -21.23 -4.04
C ALA A 217 -0.22 -19.97 -4.55
N ALA A 218 1.08 -20.09 -4.83
CA ALA A 218 1.88 -18.96 -5.32
C ALA A 218 1.37 -18.41 -6.66
N VAL A 219 0.96 -19.29 -7.60
CA VAL A 219 0.35 -18.87 -8.87
C VAL A 219 -1.00 -18.19 -8.65
N CYS A 220 -1.89 -18.78 -7.84
CA CYS A 220 -3.20 -18.19 -7.51
C CYS A 220 -3.04 -16.80 -6.87
N LEU A 221 -2.11 -16.65 -5.93
CA LEU A 221 -1.83 -15.38 -5.27
C LEU A 221 -1.29 -14.33 -6.25
N GLY A 222 -0.45 -14.72 -7.20
CA GLY A 222 -0.01 -13.87 -8.28
C GLY A 222 -1.17 -13.38 -9.16
N LEU A 223 -2.10 -14.28 -9.50
CA LEU A 223 -3.30 -13.94 -10.26
C LEU A 223 -4.27 -13.05 -9.48
N ILE A 224 -4.38 -13.22 -8.16
CA ILE A 224 -5.17 -12.32 -7.28
C ILE A 224 -4.59 -10.90 -7.31
N GLY A 225 -3.28 -10.75 -7.18
CA GLY A 225 -2.62 -9.44 -7.28
C GLY A 225 -2.85 -8.77 -8.63
N LYS A 226 -2.73 -9.53 -9.72
CA LYS A 226 -3.06 -9.08 -11.08
C LYS A 226 -4.52 -8.65 -11.21
N LEU A 227 -5.44 -9.48 -10.71
CA LEU A 227 -6.89 -9.20 -10.75
C LEU A 227 -7.20 -7.91 -10.00
N PHE A 228 -6.57 -7.68 -8.85
CA PHE A 228 -6.75 -6.47 -8.07
C PHE A 228 -6.29 -5.21 -8.83
N ALA A 229 -5.10 -5.23 -9.40
CA ALA A 229 -4.58 -4.12 -10.19
C ALA A 229 -5.47 -3.81 -11.42
N LEU A 230 -5.87 -4.86 -12.16
CA LEU A 230 -6.78 -4.72 -13.30
C LEU A 230 -8.17 -4.27 -12.87
N GLY A 231 -8.69 -4.77 -11.76
CA GLY A 231 -9.99 -4.39 -11.21
C GLY A 231 -10.09 -2.90 -10.97
N ILE A 232 -9.14 -2.30 -10.24
CA ILE A 232 -9.10 -0.85 -10.01
C ILE A 232 -9.03 -0.08 -11.34
N LYS A 233 -8.14 -0.50 -12.25
CA LYS A 233 -7.98 0.12 -13.57
C LYS A 233 -9.27 0.11 -14.37
N TYR A 234 -9.91 -1.05 -14.51
CA TYR A 234 -11.12 -1.19 -15.34
C TYR A 234 -12.33 -0.54 -14.71
N VAL A 235 -12.51 -0.59 -13.39
CA VAL A 235 -13.60 0.09 -12.70
C VAL A 235 -13.44 1.61 -12.85
N LYS A 236 -12.24 2.16 -12.69
CA LYS A 236 -11.96 3.58 -12.93
C LYS A 236 -12.28 3.98 -14.39
N LEU A 237 -11.89 3.15 -15.35
CA LEU A 237 -12.21 3.36 -16.76
C LEU A 237 -13.72 3.26 -17.03
N ALA A 238 -14.42 2.32 -16.41
CA ALA A 238 -15.86 2.16 -16.55
C ALA A 238 -16.60 3.42 -16.04
N TYR A 239 -16.28 3.89 -14.84
CA TYR A 239 -16.86 5.11 -14.30
C TYR A 239 -16.58 6.33 -15.20
N SER A 240 -15.37 6.49 -15.72
CA SER A 240 -15.02 7.59 -16.60
C SER A 240 -15.73 7.54 -17.96
N LYS A 241 -16.06 6.35 -18.47
CA LYS A 241 -16.80 6.17 -19.73
C LYS A 241 -18.31 6.36 -19.54
N ILE A 242 -18.86 5.85 -18.45
CA ILE A 242 -20.32 5.91 -18.18
C ILE A 242 -20.72 7.32 -17.75
N PHE A 243 -19.93 7.95 -16.89
CA PHE A 243 -20.25 9.26 -16.32
C PHE A 243 -19.33 10.34 -16.86
N LYS A 244 -19.86 11.22 -17.71
CA LYS A 244 -19.12 12.42 -18.18
C LYS A 244 -18.82 13.40 -17.04
N ASN A 245 -19.64 13.39 -15.98
CA ASN A 245 -19.45 14.23 -14.80
C ASN A 245 -18.75 13.43 -13.71
N TYR A 246 -17.52 13.83 -13.39
CA TYR A 246 -16.70 13.22 -12.35
C TYR A 246 -17.36 13.21 -10.96
N LEU A 247 -18.13 14.24 -10.61
CA LEU A 247 -18.88 14.29 -9.34
C LEU A 247 -19.98 13.22 -9.30
N LEU A 248 -20.67 13.01 -10.42
CA LEU A 248 -21.70 11.98 -10.53
C LEU A 248 -21.09 10.59 -10.48
N ALA A 249 -19.92 10.38 -11.10
CA ALA A 249 -19.18 9.13 -11.00
C ALA A 249 -18.84 8.77 -9.55
N ALA A 250 -18.32 9.74 -8.78
CA ALA A 250 -17.99 9.55 -7.38
C ALA A 250 -19.24 9.27 -6.52
N ALA A 251 -20.34 10.01 -6.74
CA ALA A 251 -21.60 9.82 -6.01
C ALA A 251 -22.21 8.44 -6.25
N VAL A 252 -22.33 8.04 -7.53
CA VAL A 252 -22.92 6.74 -7.90
C VAL A 252 -22.02 5.59 -7.46
N GLY A 253 -20.71 5.71 -7.66
CA GLY A 253 -19.76 4.70 -7.18
C GLY A 253 -19.84 4.49 -5.67
N ALA A 254 -19.90 5.58 -4.91
CA ALA A 254 -20.10 5.53 -3.46
C ALA A 254 -21.45 4.92 -3.07
N ALA A 255 -22.53 5.29 -3.76
CA ALA A 255 -23.87 4.72 -3.51
C ALA A 255 -23.90 3.20 -3.77
N ILE A 256 -23.18 2.72 -4.79
CA ILE A 256 -23.03 1.28 -5.05
C ILE A 256 -22.31 0.60 -3.89
N VAL A 257 -21.19 1.18 -3.39
CA VAL A 257 -20.47 0.64 -2.24
C VAL A 257 -21.37 0.60 -1.00
N SER A 258 -22.07 1.70 -0.68
CA SER A 258 -23.01 1.76 0.46
C SER A 258 -24.13 0.73 0.34
N LEU A 259 -24.68 0.56 -0.86
CA LEU A 259 -25.73 -0.44 -1.12
C LEU A 259 -25.23 -1.87 -0.93
N LEU A 260 -24.02 -2.17 -1.38
CA LEU A 260 -23.41 -3.50 -1.21
C LEU A 260 -23.12 -3.78 0.27
N ILE A 261 -22.62 -2.80 1.02
CA ILE A 261 -22.41 -2.94 2.46
C ILE A 261 -23.73 -3.28 3.14
N PHE A 262 -24.81 -2.52 2.84
CA PHE A 262 -26.13 -2.75 3.41
C PHE A 262 -26.73 -4.09 3.00
N ALA A 263 -26.78 -4.38 1.69
CA ALA A 263 -27.50 -5.54 1.16
C ALA A 263 -26.80 -6.87 1.49
N LEU A 264 -25.48 -6.89 1.59
CA LEU A 264 -24.69 -8.10 1.86
C LEU A 264 -24.16 -8.17 3.29
N GLY A 265 -24.41 -7.17 4.14
CA GLY A 265 -23.93 -7.13 5.51
C GLY A 265 -22.40 -7.04 5.60
N LEU A 266 -21.74 -6.29 4.71
CA LEU A 266 -20.28 -6.22 4.61
C LEU A 266 -19.64 -5.13 5.47
N ASN A 267 -20.27 -4.74 6.57
CA ASN A 267 -19.78 -3.69 7.47
C ASN A 267 -18.36 -3.97 8.00
N ASP A 268 -18.02 -5.23 8.24
CA ASP A 268 -16.70 -5.61 8.75
C ASP A 268 -15.57 -5.34 7.74
N PHE A 269 -15.89 -5.26 6.44
CA PHE A 269 -14.93 -5.02 5.36
C PHE A 269 -14.69 -3.54 5.04
N GLU A 270 -15.30 -2.64 5.81
CA GLU A 270 -15.12 -1.19 5.72
C GLU A 270 -13.74 -0.76 6.23
N GLY A 271 -13.22 0.33 5.67
CA GLY A 271 -11.96 0.94 6.10
C GLY A 271 -10.77 -0.01 5.93
N LEU A 272 -9.91 -0.07 6.95
CA LEU A 272 -8.70 -0.91 6.94
C LEU A 272 -9.01 -2.40 7.02
N SER A 273 -10.02 -2.81 7.82
CA SER A 273 -10.37 -4.23 8.07
C SER A 273 -9.20 -5.08 8.59
N THR A 274 -8.37 -4.51 9.47
CA THR A 274 -7.18 -5.21 10.01
C THR A 274 -7.50 -6.52 10.75
N TRP A 275 -8.77 -6.69 11.20
CA TRP A 275 -9.25 -7.95 11.74
C TRP A 275 -9.04 -9.14 10.78
N MET A 276 -9.07 -8.91 9.45
CA MET A 276 -8.87 -9.97 8.44
C MET A 276 -7.50 -10.62 8.58
N GLN A 277 -6.46 -9.82 8.80
CA GLN A 277 -5.11 -10.35 9.07
C GLN A 277 -5.12 -11.15 10.38
N GLY A 278 -5.71 -10.59 11.45
CA GLY A 278 -5.84 -11.29 12.73
C GLY A 278 -6.54 -12.64 12.63
N THR A 279 -7.64 -12.76 11.88
CA THR A 279 -8.35 -14.03 11.66
C THR A 279 -7.57 -14.98 10.76
N ALA A 280 -6.89 -14.47 9.72
CA ALA A 280 -6.05 -15.28 8.85
C ALA A 280 -4.91 -15.97 9.61
N PHE A 281 -4.25 -15.23 10.53
CA PHE A 281 -3.19 -15.80 11.38
C PHE A 281 -3.70 -16.62 12.59
N LYS A 282 -5.02 -16.75 12.76
CA LYS A 282 -5.66 -17.72 13.67
C LYS A 282 -6.16 -18.97 12.94
N GLY A 283 -6.14 -18.96 11.61
CA GLY A 283 -6.68 -20.05 10.80
C GLY A 283 -8.20 -19.99 10.59
N ASP A 284 -8.83 -18.87 10.93
CA ASP A 284 -10.30 -18.69 10.91
C ASP A 284 -10.80 -17.98 9.66
N ALA A 285 -9.91 -17.71 8.67
CA ALA A 285 -10.27 -17.04 7.43
C ALA A 285 -11.29 -17.83 6.60
N LYS A 286 -12.25 -17.13 6.02
CA LYS A 286 -13.33 -17.72 5.24
C LYS A 286 -13.12 -17.47 3.74
N TRP A 287 -13.68 -18.33 2.92
CA TRP A 287 -13.55 -18.27 1.46
C TRP A 287 -14.05 -16.95 0.86
N TYR A 288 -15.00 -16.26 1.51
CA TYR A 288 -15.59 -15.02 1.04
C TYR A 288 -14.84 -13.76 1.50
N ASP A 289 -13.90 -13.85 2.44
CA ASP A 289 -13.18 -12.69 2.99
C ASP A 289 -12.40 -11.95 1.89
N MET A 290 -11.64 -12.69 1.09
CA MET A 290 -10.88 -12.11 -0.02
C MET A 290 -11.79 -11.48 -1.09
N PRO A 291 -12.81 -12.14 -1.65
CA PRO A 291 -13.68 -11.52 -2.64
C PRO A 291 -14.49 -10.34 -2.11
N ALA A 292 -14.93 -10.35 -0.85
CA ALA A 292 -15.63 -9.23 -0.24
C ALA A 292 -14.73 -7.98 -0.15
N LYS A 293 -13.50 -8.15 0.38
CA LYS A 293 -12.51 -7.06 0.45
C LYS A 293 -12.14 -6.54 -0.93
N TYR A 294 -11.89 -7.46 -1.88
CA TYR A 294 -11.61 -7.13 -3.28
C TYR A 294 -12.70 -6.23 -3.87
N LEU A 295 -13.96 -6.66 -3.79
CA LEU A 295 -15.09 -5.97 -4.39
C LEU A 295 -15.23 -4.54 -3.83
N LEU A 296 -15.28 -4.40 -2.50
CA LEU A 296 -15.46 -3.10 -1.88
C LEU A 296 -14.28 -2.16 -2.16
N THR A 297 -13.04 -2.67 -2.11
CA THR A 297 -11.86 -1.84 -2.34
C THR A 297 -11.76 -1.37 -3.79
N VAL A 298 -11.97 -2.27 -4.75
CA VAL A 298 -11.91 -1.93 -6.18
C VAL A 298 -12.98 -0.90 -6.55
N LEU A 299 -14.19 -1.03 -6.01
CA LEU A 299 -15.28 -0.08 -6.25
C LEU A 299 -15.00 1.28 -5.57
N THR A 300 -14.50 1.28 -4.34
CA THR A 300 -14.17 2.51 -3.61
C THR A 300 -13.06 3.31 -4.32
N LEU A 301 -11.92 2.66 -4.60
CA LEU A 301 -10.80 3.33 -5.27
C LEU A 301 -11.14 3.69 -6.73
N GLY A 302 -11.89 2.83 -7.41
CA GLY A 302 -12.36 3.08 -8.77
C GLY A 302 -13.29 4.28 -8.87
N ALA A 303 -14.10 4.56 -7.85
CA ALA A 303 -14.96 5.74 -7.76
C ALA A 303 -14.18 7.05 -7.51
N GLY A 304 -12.87 6.98 -7.25
CA GLY A 304 -12.00 8.14 -7.07
C GLY A 304 -11.82 8.59 -5.62
N PHE A 305 -12.18 7.76 -4.66
CA PHE A 305 -11.87 8.00 -3.26
C PHE A 305 -10.36 7.95 -3.00
N GLN A 306 -9.92 8.70 -2.01
CA GLN A 306 -8.54 8.68 -1.56
C GLN A 306 -8.32 7.56 -0.54
N GLY A 307 -7.19 6.88 -0.66
CA GLY A 307 -6.80 5.79 0.23
C GLY A 307 -5.65 4.99 -0.36
N GLY A 308 -5.04 4.14 0.45
CA GLY A 308 -3.98 3.22 0.02
C GLY A 308 -4.55 1.92 -0.54
N GLU A 309 -3.77 1.28 -1.35
CA GLU A 309 -4.09 -0.03 -1.95
C GLU A 309 -3.42 -1.19 -1.20
N VAL A 310 -2.37 -0.91 -0.42
CA VAL A 310 -1.45 -1.93 0.10
C VAL A 310 -2.07 -2.79 1.21
N THR A 311 -2.70 -2.18 2.24
CA THR A 311 -3.39 -2.96 3.30
C THR A 311 -4.41 -3.94 2.72
N PRO A 312 -5.30 -3.56 1.78
CA PRO A 312 -6.21 -4.51 1.13
C PRO A 312 -5.52 -5.68 0.43
N MET A 313 -4.33 -5.49 -0.13
CA MET A 313 -3.56 -6.60 -0.72
C MET A 313 -3.10 -7.59 0.34
N PHE A 314 -2.64 -7.08 1.49
CA PHE A 314 -2.27 -7.91 2.63
C PHE A 314 -3.47 -8.69 3.18
N ASP A 315 -4.62 -8.01 3.34
CA ASP A 315 -5.86 -8.62 3.83
C ASP A 315 -6.32 -9.75 2.90
N MET A 316 -6.40 -9.47 1.60
CA MET A 316 -6.80 -10.45 0.59
C MET A 316 -5.82 -11.62 0.50
N GLY A 317 -4.52 -11.31 0.50
CA GLY A 317 -3.46 -12.32 0.41
C GLY A 317 -3.44 -13.24 1.61
N ALA A 318 -3.45 -12.68 2.83
CA ALA A 318 -3.45 -13.45 4.07
C ALA A 318 -4.72 -14.30 4.21
N SER A 319 -5.91 -13.72 3.94
CA SER A 319 -7.18 -14.45 4.05
C SER A 319 -7.27 -15.59 3.04
N PHE A 320 -6.93 -15.35 1.77
CA PHE A 320 -6.92 -16.42 0.78
C PHE A 320 -5.90 -17.50 1.12
N GLY A 321 -4.66 -17.11 1.49
CA GLY A 321 -3.61 -18.03 1.85
C GLY A 321 -4.01 -18.92 3.04
N SER A 322 -4.53 -18.32 4.11
CA SER A 322 -5.01 -19.04 5.29
C SER A 322 -6.11 -20.04 4.95
N TRP A 323 -7.16 -19.60 4.27
CA TRP A 323 -8.25 -20.46 3.84
C TRP A 323 -7.76 -21.61 2.96
N PHE A 324 -6.92 -21.32 1.97
CA PHE A 324 -6.37 -22.31 1.06
C PHE A 324 -5.49 -23.33 1.78
N GLY A 325 -4.64 -22.89 2.71
CA GLY A 325 -3.83 -23.76 3.56
C GLY A 325 -4.69 -24.72 4.37
N CYS A 326 -5.74 -24.21 5.04
CA CYS A 326 -6.73 -25.02 5.76
C CYS A 326 -7.36 -26.09 4.89
N VAL A 327 -7.88 -25.72 3.72
CA VAL A 327 -8.54 -26.63 2.78
C VAL A 327 -7.60 -27.73 2.30
N CYS A 328 -6.32 -27.39 2.10
CA CYS A 328 -5.30 -28.35 1.69
C CYS A 328 -4.70 -29.18 2.83
N GLY A 329 -5.09 -28.92 4.09
CA GLY A 329 -4.60 -29.64 5.28
C GLY A 329 -3.18 -29.26 5.68
N PHE A 330 -2.78 -28.01 5.45
CA PHE A 330 -1.51 -27.43 5.88
C PHE A 330 -1.73 -26.31 6.90
N ASP A 331 -0.64 -25.86 7.54
CA ASP A 331 -0.69 -24.76 8.50
C ASP A 331 -1.22 -23.47 7.84
N PRO A 332 -2.35 -22.92 8.33
CA PRO A 332 -2.98 -21.74 7.74
C PRO A 332 -2.12 -20.48 7.92
N THR A 333 -1.34 -20.39 8.99
CA THR A 333 -0.54 -19.19 9.28
C THR A 333 0.65 -19.07 8.33
N PHE A 334 1.23 -20.22 7.92
CA PHE A 334 2.26 -20.24 6.90
C PHE A 334 1.73 -19.75 5.55
N PHE A 335 0.61 -20.31 5.10
CA PHE A 335 0.02 -19.88 3.84
C PHE A 335 -0.55 -18.45 3.89
N ALA A 336 -1.00 -17.97 5.05
CA ALA A 336 -1.35 -16.56 5.26
C ALA A 336 -0.14 -15.64 5.04
N ALA A 337 1.02 -15.99 5.60
CA ALA A 337 2.26 -15.23 5.41
C ALA A 337 2.73 -15.23 3.94
N ILE A 338 2.66 -16.37 3.26
CA ILE A 338 2.92 -16.47 1.82
C ILE A 338 1.96 -15.58 1.03
N GLY A 339 0.66 -15.63 1.33
CA GLY A 339 -0.36 -14.82 0.67
C GLY A 339 -0.14 -13.32 0.85
N PHE A 340 0.19 -12.91 2.08
CA PHE A 340 0.49 -11.53 2.44
C PHE A 340 1.57 -10.92 1.54
N VAL A 341 2.69 -11.59 1.33
CA VAL A 341 3.80 -11.05 0.53
C VAL A 341 3.58 -11.21 -0.97
N CYS A 342 2.94 -12.30 -1.42
CA CYS A 342 2.77 -12.61 -2.84
C CYS A 342 1.80 -11.67 -3.55
N VAL A 343 0.64 -11.37 -2.96
CA VAL A 343 -0.34 -10.47 -3.56
C VAL A 343 0.23 -9.05 -3.66
N PHE A 344 0.96 -8.60 -2.64
CA PHE A 344 1.66 -7.32 -2.67
C PHE A 344 2.72 -7.27 -3.78
N ALA A 345 3.62 -8.27 -3.85
CA ALA A 345 4.65 -8.33 -4.87
C ALA A 345 4.07 -8.30 -6.30
N ALA A 346 2.99 -9.08 -6.51
CA ALA A 346 2.34 -9.23 -7.81
C ALA A 346 1.58 -7.98 -8.26
N ALA A 347 0.99 -7.23 -7.34
CA ALA A 347 0.19 -6.06 -7.67
C ALA A 347 1.04 -4.78 -7.85
N ILE A 348 2.14 -4.63 -7.09
CA ILE A 348 2.98 -3.42 -7.09
C ILE A 348 4.29 -3.59 -7.88
N ASN A 349 4.65 -4.81 -8.23
CA ASN A 349 5.92 -5.13 -8.91
C ASN A 349 7.18 -4.78 -8.09
N THR A 350 7.15 -5.01 -6.77
CA THR A 350 8.28 -4.81 -5.86
C THR A 350 8.70 -6.13 -5.19
N PRO A 351 9.27 -7.08 -5.95
CA PRO A 351 9.57 -8.42 -5.43
C PRO A 351 10.63 -8.42 -4.32
N ILE A 352 11.66 -7.56 -4.41
CA ILE A 352 12.71 -7.50 -3.38
C ILE A 352 12.12 -7.01 -2.06
N THR A 353 11.34 -5.93 -2.12
CA THR A 353 10.63 -5.38 -0.95
C THR A 353 9.70 -6.42 -0.32
N ALA A 354 8.96 -7.18 -1.11
CA ALA A 354 8.02 -8.19 -0.62
C ALA A 354 8.74 -9.33 0.12
N ILE A 355 9.88 -9.81 -0.41
CA ILE A 355 10.71 -10.83 0.27
C ILE A 355 11.23 -10.28 1.60
N VAL A 356 11.79 -9.08 1.59
CA VAL A 356 12.32 -8.40 2.78
C VAL A 356 11.21 -8.18 3.81
N LEU A 357 10.03 -7.76 3.37
CA LEU A 357 8.86 -7.58 4.21
C LEU A 357 8.45 -8.88 4.90
N GLY A 358 8.42 -9.99 4.17
CA GLY A 358 8.14 -11.31 4.73
C GLY A 358 9.13 -11.70 5.82
N ILE A 359 10.42 -11.46 5.59
CA ILE A 359 11.48 -11.75 6.57
C ILE A 359 11.34 -10.85 7.81
N GLU A 360 11.05 -9.55 7.63
CA GLU A 360 10.92 -8.60 8.74
C GLU A 360 9.69 -8.85 9.60
N VAL A 361 8.56 -9.21 8.99
CA VAL A 361 7.28 -9.41 9.70
C VAL A 361 7.20 -10.80 10.33
N PHE A 362 7.60 -11.85 9.59
CA PHE A 362 7.35 -13.25 9.97
C PHE A 362 8.62 -14.02 10.38
N GLY A 363 9.78 -13.40 10.25
CA GLY A 363 11.08 -14.02 10.62
C GLY A 363 11.77 -14.72 9.44
N ALA A 364 13.06 -15.00 9.65
CA ALA A 364 13.95 -15.53 8.62
C ALA A 364 13.77 -17.03 8.33
N SER A 365 13.10 -17.79 9.20
CA SER A 365 12.91 -19.24 9.04
C SER A 365 12.14 -19.61 7.77
N ALA A 366 11.19 -18.76 7.34
CA ALA A 366 10.42 -18.95 6.12
C ALA A 366 11.02 -18.25 4.89
N ALA A 367 12.20 -17.62 5.00
CA ALA A 367 12.81 -16.82 3.93
C ALA A 367 12.95 -17.56 2.57
N PRO A 368 13.39 -18.84 2.50
CA PRO A 368 13.46 -19.56 1.23
C PRO A 368 12.10 -19.66 0.52
N TYR A 369 11.03 -19.85 1.30
CA TYR A 369 9.66 -19.92 0.77
C TYR A 369 9.16 -18.58 0.31
N PHE A 370 9.47 -17.49 1.02
CA PHE A 370 9.13 -16.12 0.55
C PHE A 370 9.81 -15.82 -0.78
N VAL A 371 11.10 -16.14 -0.94
CA VAL A 371 11.82 -15.96 -2.20
C VAL A 371 11.14 -16.71 -3.34
N LEU A 372 10.89 -18.00 -3.16
CA LEU A 372 10.30 -18.83 -4.19
C LEU A 372 8.87 -18.41 -4.54
N ALA A 373 8.00 -18.21 -3.53
CA ALA A 373 6.62 -17.83 -3.73
C ALA A 373 6.47 -16.45 -4.40
N VAL A 374 7.25 -15.46 -3.95
CA VAL A 374 7.25 -14.12 -4.52
C VAL A 374 7.69 -14.14 -5.99
N LEU A 375 8.73 -14.88 -6.33
CA LEU A 375 9.19 -14.99 -7.74
C LEU A 375 8.12 -15.65 -8.62
N ILE A 376 7.48 -16.71 -8.14
CA ILE A 376 6.40 -17.39 -8.89
C ILE A 376 5.20 -16.45 -9.06
N SER A 377 4.75 -15.80 -7.98
CA SER A 377 3.60 -14.90 -8.05
C SER A 377 3.86 -13.68 -8.93
N PHE A 378 5.08 -13.14 -8.89
CA PHE A 378 5.52 -12.05 -9.75
C PHE A 378 5.51 -12.44 -11.22
N ILE A 379 6.00 -13.64 -11.57
CA ILE A 379 5.95 -14.17 -12.94
C ILE A 379 4.50 -14.40 -13.37
N ALA A 380 3.65 -14.97 -12.51
CA ALA A 380 2.24 -15.24 -12.79
C ALA A 380 1.41 -13.97 -13.02
N SER A 381 1.74 -12.86 -12.33
CA SER A 381 1.07 -11.57 -12.55
C SER A 381 1.42 -10.93 -13.90
N GLY A 382 2.57 -11.28 -14.49
CA GLY A 382 3.05 -10.73 -15.75
C GLY A 382 3.46 -9.25 -15.62
N ASN A 383 3.15 -8.44 -16.63
CA ASN A 383 3.52 -7.02 -16.68
C ASN A 383 2.48 -6.08 -16.04
N THR A 384 1.54 -6.60 -15.26
CA THR A 384 0.48 -5.80 -14.64
C THR A 384 1.04 -5.12 -13.39
N CYS A 385 0.97 -3.79 -13.33
CA CYS A 385 1.35 -3.02 -12.15
C CYS A 385 0.25 -2.01 -11.80
N LEU A 386 -0.05 -1.88 -10.52
CA LEU A 386 -0.99 -0.90 -10.00
C LEU A 386 -0.36 0.50 -9.94
N LEU A 387 0.88 0.58 -9.51
CA LEU A 387 1.66 1.81 -9.55
C LEU A 387 2.33 1.90 -10.93
N TYR A 388 2.17 3.03 -11.58
CA TYR A 388 2.87 3.31 -12.83
C TYR A 388 4.37 3.47 -12.51
N THR A 389 5.10 2.38 -12.66
CA THR A 389 6.56 2.44 -12.64
C THR A 389 6.99 2.86 -14.05
N SER A 390 7.79 3.90 -14.14
CA SER A 390 8.47 4.33 -15.38
C SER A 390 9.15 3.14 -16.06
N PRO A 391 9.33 3.13 -17.37
CA PRO A 391 9.44 1.94 -18.18
C PRO A 391 10.27 0.85 -17.50
N SER A 392 9.62 -0.29 -17.30
CA SER A 392 10.28 -1.51 -16.89
C SER A 392 11.49 -1.71 -17.83
N PRO A 393 12.61 -2.32 -17.39
CA PRO A 393 13.65 -2.76 -18.31
C PRO A 393 13.12 -3.63 -19.47
N ARG A 394 11.87 -4.12 -19.38
CA ARG A 394 11.17 -4.84 -20.44
C ARG A 394 10.53 -3.91 -21.48
N ASP A 395 10.32 -2.63 -21.15
CA ASP A 395 9.78 -1.63 -22.07
C ASP A 395 10.91 -0.82 -22.78
N CYS A 396 12.16 -1.07 -22.40
CA CYS A 396 13.37 -0.48 -22.98
C CYS A 396 14.09 -1.40 -23.96
N SER A 397 13.42 -2.44 -24.47
CA SER A 397 13.95 -3.36 -25.49
C SER A 397 13.43 -3.02 -26.88
#